data_3040f03b21ecfa546f8a66017092ec3b
#
_entry.id   3040f03b21ecfa546f8a66017092ec3b
#
_cell.length_a   1.000
_cell.length_b   1.000
_cell.length_c   1.000
_cell.angle_alpha   90.00
_cell.angle_beta   90.00
_cell.angle_gamma   90.00
#
_symmetry.space_group_name_H-M   'P 1'
#
loop_
_entity.id
_entity.type
_entity.pdbx_description
1 polymer ?
#
loop_
_entity_poly.entity_id
_entity_poly.type
_entity_poly.pdbx_seq_one_letter_code
_entity_poly.pdbx_strand_id
1 'polypeptide(L)'
;MSRFNVRQVAVLGAGVMGAQIAAHLVNVKVPVVLFDLPAKEGPKNGIVTKAVEGLKKLTPAPLGVPEDAALIGQANYEEHLEQLRDCDLIIEAIAERMDWKLDLYKKIAPFVNDKAILATNTSGLSITKLSEALPEAIKPRFCGIHFFNPPRYMALVELINTPTTAPDNLDALEAFVTSTLGKGVVRAKDSPNFIANRVGIAGMLATMKEVENYGLTYDVVDDLTGKKLGRASSGTFRTADVV
;
A
#
# COMPACT_ATOMS: atom_id res chain seq x y z
N MET A 1 -25.01 -1.18 14.13
CA MET A 1 -23.86 -1.36 13.19
C MET A 1 -22.88 -2.31 13.86
N SER A 2 -22.57 -3.47 13.29
CA SER A 2 -21.53 -4.35 13.82
C SER A 2 -20.18 -3.64 13.56
N ARG A 3 -19.42 -3.44 14.61
CA ARG A 3 -18.07 -2.80 14.53
C ARG A 3 -17.17 -3.73 13.71
N PHE A 4 -16.61 -3.25 12.60
CA PHE A 4 -15.60 -3.99 11.85
C PHE A 4 -14.37 -4.20 12.75
N ASN A 5 -14.19 -5.43 13.20
CA ASN A 5 -13.09 -5.78 14.10
C ASN A 5 -12.03 -6.52 13.31
N VAL A 6 -10.91 -5.84 13.07
CA VAL A 6 -9.75 -6.42 12.36
C VAL A 6 -8.87 -7.14 13.38
N ARG A 7 -8.96 -8.46 13.41
CA ARG A 7 -8.17 -9.34 14.30
C ARG A 7 -6.87 -9.76 13.64
N GLN A 8 -6.88 -9.91 12.31
CA GLN A 8 -5.70 -10.30 11.54
C GLN A 8 -5.74 -9.67 10.15
N VAL A 9 -4.57 -9.22 9.69
CA VAL A 9 -4.38 -8.66 8.36
C VAL A 9 -3.39 -9.53 7.58
N ALA A 10 -3.69 -9.81 6.31
CA ALA A 10 -2.69 -10.29 5.36
C ALA A 10 -2.19 -9.13 4.50
N VAL A 11 -0.87 -9.05 4.31
CA VAL A 11 -0.26 -8.15 3.33
C VAL A 11 0.39 -9.00 2.25
N LEU A 12 -0.02 -8.80 1.00
CA LEU A 12 0.42 -9.58 -0.16
C LEU A 12 1.47 -8.79 -0.95
N GLY A 13 2.70 -9.27 -0.94
CA GLY A 13 3.88 -8.61 -1.51
C GLY A 13 4.79 -8.06 -0.43
N ALA A 14 6.02 -8.59 -0.33
CA ALA A 14 7.04 -8.17 0.62
C ALA A 14 8.03 -7.14 0.02
N GLY A 15 7.57 -6.36 -0.96
CA GLY A 15 8.30 -5.22 -1.50
C GLY A 15 8.35 -4.05 -0.52
N VAL A 16 8.87 -2.91 -1.00
CA VAL A 16 9.06 -1.70 -0.19
C VAL A 16 7.79 -1.28 0.54
N MET A 17 6.64 -1.25 -0.15
CA MET A 17 5.38 -0.82 0.48
C MET A 17 4.80 -1.90 1.39
N GLY A 18 4.70 -3.15 0.92
CA GLY A 18 4.06 -4.20 1.70
C GLY A 18 4.77 -4.50 3.01
N ALA A 19 6.10 -4.59 3.00
CA ALA A 19 6.88 -4.78 4.23
C ALA A 19 6.69 -3.62 5.23
N GLN A 20 6.67 -2.37 4.76
CA GLN A 20 6.46 -1.20 5.61
C GLN A 20 5.01 -1.05 6.09
N ILE A 21 4.00 -1.48 5.29
CA ILE A 21 2.60 -1.56 5.74
C ILE A 21 2.48 -2.60 6.85
N ALA A 22 3.10 -3.78 6.70
CA ALA A 22 3.15 -4.80 7.75
C ALA A 22 3.82 -4.26 9.03
N ALA A 23 4.93 -3.52 8.92
CA ALA A 23 5.58 -2.84 10.04
C ALA A 23 4.65 -1.83 10.72
N HIS A 24 3.88 -1.05 9.95
CA HIS A 24 2.94 -0.10 10.52
C HIS A 24 1.80 -0.78 11.29
N LEU A 25 1.31 -1.92 10.80
CA LEU A 25 0.31 -2.74 11.49
C LEU A 25 0.82 -3.26 12.84
N VAL A 26 2.03 -3.82 12.89
CA VAL A 26 2.58 -4.31 14.18
C VAL A 26 2.91 -3.18 15.14
N ASN A 27 3.25 -1.98 14.67
CA ASN A 27 3.44 -0.82 15.55
C ASN A 27 2.18 -0.49 16.37
N VAL A 28 1.00 -0.76 15.83
CA VAL A 28 -0.30 -0.56 16.51
C VAL A 28 -0.86 -1.87 17.07
N LYS A 29 -0.02 -2.92 17.14
CA LYS A 29 -0.34 -4.24 17.71
C LYS A 29 -1.49 -4.97 16.98
N VAL A 30 -1.65 -4.72 15.68
CA VAL A 30 -2.54 -5.49 14.82
C VAL A 30 -1.76 -6.70 14.27
N PRO A 31 -2.22 -7.94 14.52
CA PRO A 31 -1.62 -9.14 13.96
C PRO A 31 -1.58 -9.09 12.43
N VAL A 32 -0.41 -9.38 11.86
CA VAL A 32 -0.22 -9.34 10.40
C VAL A 32 0.57 -10.54 9.92
N VAL A 33 0.21 -11.06 8.76
CA VAL A 33 1.00 -12.04 8.01
C VAL A 33 1.40 -11.44 6.67
N LEU A 34 2.69 -11.44 6.39
CA LEU A 34 3.28 -10.92 5.15
C LEU A 34 3.55 -12.07 4.19
N PHE A 35 3.04 -11.95 2.98
CA PHE A 35 3.16 -12.95 1.91
C PHE A 35 4.06 -12.46 0.79
N ASP A 36 4.78 -13.40 0.17
CA ASP A 36 5.41 -13.18 -1.13
C ASP A 36 5.54 -14.53 -1.89
N LEU A 37 6.16 -14.48 -3.05
CA LEU A 37 6.54 -15.66 -3.79
C LEU A 37 7.49 -16.54 -2.96
N PRO A 38 7.43 -17.86 -3.12
CA PRO A 38 8.43 -18.72 -2.50
C PRO A 38 9.81 -18.45 -3.09
N ALA A 39 10.83 -18.46 -2.26
CA ALA A 39 12.21 -18.34 -2.72
C ALA A 39 12.58 -19.54 -3.62
N LYS A 40 13.30 -19.28 -4.69
CA LYS A 40 13.78 -20.31 -5.62
C LYS A 40 14.84 -21.20 -4.98
N GLU A 41 15.63 -20.63 -4.07
CA GLU A 41 16.71 -21.31 -3.35
C GLU A 41 16.59 -21.03 -1.85
N GLY A 42 16.98 -21.99 -1.02
CA GLY A 42 16.93 -21.88 0.43
C GLY A 42 15.52 -22.06 1.00
N PRO A 43 15.26 -21.52 2.22
CA PRO A 43 13.95 -21.60 2.85
C PRO A 43 12.87 -20.91 2.02
N LYS A 44 11.70 -21.55 1.86
CA LYS A 44 10.58 -21.05 1.02
C LYS A 44 10.14 -19.62 1.38
N ASN A 45 10.16 -19.23 2.65
CA ASN A 45 9.83 -17.87 3.10
C ASN A 45 11.02 -16.89 3.00
N GLY A 46 12.14 -17.26 2.37
CA GLY A 46 13.38 -16.46 2.33
C GLY A 46 13.20 -15.03 1.82
N ILE A 47 12.28 -14.79 0.87
CA ILE A 47 11.97 -13.43 0.37
C ILE A 47 11.36 -12.59 1.50
N VAL A 48 10.35 -13.11 2.18
CA VAL A 48 9.66 -12.41 3.28
C VAL A 48 10.61 -12.22 4.46
N THR A 49 11.39 -13.25 4.81
CA THR A 49 12.39 -13.17 5.90
C THR A 49 13.37 -12.04 5.63
N LYS A 50 13.92 -11.95 4.41
CA LYS A 50 14.84 -10.88 4.03
C LYS A 50 14.18 -9.50 4.10
N ALA A 51 12.93 -9.38 3.67
CA ALA A 51 12.19 -8.13 3.73
C ALA A 51 11.97 -7.67 5.20
N VAL A 52 11.54 -8.57 6.07
CA VAL A 52 11.32 -8.30 7.50
C VAL A 52 12.63 -7.89 8.20
N GLU A 53 13.73 -8.60 7.95
CA GLU A 53 15.05 -8.23 8.49
C GLU A 53 15.53 -6.87 7.93
N GLY A 54 15.19 -6.57 6.68
CA GLY A 54 15.50 -5.29 6.03
C GLY A 54 14.84 -4.11 6.74
N LEU A 55 13.64 -4.26 7.31
CA LEU A 55 12.92 -3.19 8.03
C LEU A 55 13.74 -2.58 9.17
N LYS A 56 14.56 -3.39 9.85
CA LYS A 56 15.41 -2.94 10.97
C LYS A 56 16.51 -1.96 10.56
N LYS A 57 16.84 -1.90 9.26
CA LYS A 57 17.96 -1.11 8.71
C LYS A 57 17.51 0.16 7.99
N LEU A 58 16.20 0.34 7.81
CA LEU A 58 15.67 1.48 7.05
C LEU A 58 15.73 2.78 7.85
N THR A 59 15.99 3.86 7.13
CA THR A 59 15.90 5.23 7.65
C THR A 59 15.01 6.05 6.70
N PRO A 60 13.94 6.67 7.23
CA PRO A 60 13.47 6.66 8.60
C PRO A 60 12.93 5.27 9.02
N ALA A 61 13.04 4.94 10.32
CA ALA A 61 12.71 3.62 10.86
C ALA A 61 11.21 3.28 10.71
N PRO A 62 10.82 2.21 9.99
CA PRO A 62 9.42 1.84 9.84
C PRO A 62 8.82 1.22 11.11
N LEU A 63 9.66 0.60 11.95
CA LEU A 63 9.27 0.01 13.22
C LEU A 63 9.46 1.02 14.36
N GLY A 64 8.52 1.05 15.30
CA GLY A 64 8.64 1.80 16.56
C GLY A 64 9.64 1.16 17.50
N VAL A 65 9.61 -0.16 17.55
CA VAL A 65 10.50 -1.02 18.30
C VAL A 65 11.05 -2.06 17.32
N PRO A 66 12.37 -2.14 17.08
CA PRO A 66 12.94 -3.06 16.08
C PRO A 66 12.60 -4.53 16.32
N GLU A 67 12.44 -4.94 17.59
CA GLU A 67 12.07 -6.30 18.02
C GLU A 67 10.66 -6.68 17.56
N ASP A 68 9.75 -5.72 17.36
CA ASP A 68 8.39 -5.95 16.86
C ASP A 68 8.39 -6.56 15.43
N ALA A 69 9.51 -6.53 14.72
CA ALA A 69 9.67 -7.27 13.47
C ALA A 69 9.35 -8.77 13.61
N ALA A 70 9.62 -9.35 14.78
CA ALA A 70 9.31 -10.75 15.09
C ALA A 70 7.81 -11.05 15.16
N LEU A 71 6.96 -10.03 15.29
CA LEU A 71 5.51 -10.16 15.31
C LEU A 71 4.90 -10.25 13.90
N ILE A 72 5.68 -10.00 12.84
CA ILE A 72 5.25 -10.15 11.47
C ILE A 72 5.31 -11.63 11.10
N GLY A 73 4.13 -12.25 10.93
CA GLY A 73 4.02 -13.60 10.39
C GLY A 73 4.59 -13.66 8.96
N GLN A 74 5.24 -14.77 8.62
CA GLN A 74 5.93 -14.94 7.34
C GLN A 74 5.31 -16.08 6.55
N ALA A 75 4.85 -15.81 5.34
CA ALA A 75 4.14 -16.75 4.51
C ALA A 75 4.54 -16.67 3.04
N ASN A 76 4.21 -17.69 2.26
CA ASN A 76 4.36 -17.70 0.81
C ASN A 76 3.08 -18.20 0.12
N TYR A 77 2.94 -17.88 -1.17
CA TYR A 77 1.75 -18.22 -1.96
C TYR A 77 1.65 -19.71 -2.37
N GLU A 78 2.59 -20.56 -2.03
CA GLU A 78 2.52 -22.00 -2.30
C GLU A 78 1.99 -22.80 -1.11
N GLU A 79 2.46 -22.49 0.10
CA GLU A 79 2.25 -23.32 1.27
C GLU A 79 1.23 -22.75 2.27
N HIS A 80 0.91 -21.43 2.19
CA HIS A 80 0.24 -20.75 3.31
C HIS A 80 -1.07 -20.05 2.93
N LEU A 81 -1.62 -20.25 1.73
CA LEU A 81 -2.83 -19.55 1.28
C LEU A 81 -4.03 -19.77 2.21
N GLU A 82 -4.11 -20.91 2.89
CA GLU A 82 -5.18 -21.19 3.87
C GLU A 82 -5.24 -20.16 5.01
N GLN A 83 -4.11 -19.52 5.35
CA GLN A 83 -4.09 -18.47 6.39
C GLN A 83 -4.91 -17.23 6.02
N LEU A 84 -5.21 -17.02 4.73
CA LEU A 84 -6.07 -15.92 4.29
C LEU A 84 -7.50 -16.06 4.80
N ARG A 85 -7.95 -17.30 5.11
CA ARG A 85 -9.30 -17.56 5.66
C ARG A 85 -9.52 -16.93 7.03
N ASP A 86 -8.44 -16.72 7.79
CA ASP A 86 -8.48 -16.15 9.13
C ASP A 86 -8.31 -14.62 9.13
N CYS A 87 -8.04 -14.01 7.97
CA CYS A 87 -7.82 -12.57 7.85
C CYS A 87 -9.12 -11.82 7.64
N ASP A 88 -9.30 -10.73 8.39
CA ASP A 88 -10.45 -9.83 8.25
C ASP A 88 -10.17 -8.73 7.19
N LEU A 89 -8.89 -8.44 6.93
CA LEU A 89 -8.43 -7.50 5.90
C LEU A 89 -7.24 -8.09 5.14
N ILE A 90 -7.29 -8.01 3.82
CA ILE A 90 -6.20 -8.43 2.93
C ILE A 90 -5.77 -7.21 2.12
N ILE A 91 -4.52 -6.79 2.24
CA ILE A 91 -3.95 -5.64 1.52
C ILE A 91 -2.97 -6.16 0.48
N GLU A 92 -3.28 -6.01 -0.80
CA GLU A 92 -2.39 -6.36 -1.89
C GLU A 92 -1.44 -5.19 -2.18
N ALA A 93 -0.14 -5.47 -2.19
CA ALA A 93 0.96 -4.52 -2.42
C ALA A 93 2.08 -5.13 -3.27
N ILE A 94 1.74 -5.97 -4.27
CA ILE A 94 2.69 -6.50 -5.24
C ILE A 94 3.07 -5.45 -6.29
N ALA A 95 3.97 -5.82 -7.22
CA ALA A 95 4.41 -4.93 -8.30
C ALA A 95 3.24 -4.33 -9.10
N GLU A 96 3.42 -3.11 -9.60
CA GLU A 96 2.40 -2.33 -10.33
C GLU A 96 2.22 -2.86 -11.76
N ARG A 97 1.76 -4.12 -11.84
CA ARG A 97 1.50 -4.83 -13.09
C ARG A 97 0.10 -5.44 -13.07
N MET A 98 -0.73 -5.02 -14.03
CA MET A 98 -2.12 -5.47 -14.14
C MET A 98 -2.22 -7.00 -14.22
N ASP A 99 -1.45 -7.60 -15.12
CA ASP A 99 -1.43 -9.06 -15.35
C ASP A 99 -1.11 -9.84 -14.07
N TRP A 100 -0.09 -9.44 -13.33
CA TRP A 100 0.32 -10.12 -12.10
C TRP A 100 -0.73 -9.99 -10.98
N LYS A 101 -1.36 -8.82 -10.88
CA LYS A 101 -2.44 -8.62 -9.89
C LYS A 101 -3.67 -9.45 -10.22
N LEU A 102 -4.07 -9.52 -11.49
CA LEU A 102 -5.21 -10.34 -11.93
C LEU A 102 -4.96 -11.83 -11.66
N ASP A 103 -3.75 -12.33 -11.92
CA ASP A 103 -3.38 -13.72 -11.66
C ASP A 103 -3.34 -14.02 -10.16
N LEU A 104 -2.80 -13.10 -9.35
CA LEU A 104 -2.83 -13.23 -7.90
C LEU A 104 -4.27 -13.29 -7.38
N TYR A 105 -5.17 -12.42 -7.85
CA TYR A 105 -6.56 -12.39 -7.41
C TYR A 105 -7.29 -13.69 -7.72
N LYS A 106 -7.10 -14.27 -8.91
CA LYS A 106 -7.63 -15.60 -9.24
C LYS A 106 -7.11 -16.67 -8.28
N LYS A 107 -5.82 -16.60 -7.95
CA LYS A 107 -5.17 -17.57 -7.06
C LYS A 107 -5.69 -17.50 -5.62
N ILE A 108 -5.87 -16.30 -5.07
CA ILE A 108 -6.27 -16.11 -3.67
C ILE A 108 -7.79 -16.15 -3.45
N ALA A 109 -8.60 -15.89 -4.47
CA ALA A 109 -10.06 -15.79 -4.34
C ALA A 109 -10.71 -16.96 -3.58
N PRO A 110 -10.31 -18.24 -3.76
CA PRO A 110 -10.88 -19.37 -3.01
C PRO A 110 -10.58 -19.35 -1.51
N PHE A 111 -9.62 -18.53 -1.08
CA PHE A 111 -9.15 -18.45 0.31
C PHE A 111 -9.61 -17.17 1.02
N VAL A 112 -10.19 -16.22 0.30
CA VAL A 112 -10.76 -15.00 0.89
C VAL A 112 -12.06 -15.34 1.57
N ASN A 113 -12.13 -15.15 2.89
CA ASN A 113 -13.38 -15.44 3.63
C ASN A 113 -14.50 -14.45 3.26
N ASP A 114 -15.73 -14.82 3.53
CA ASP A 114 -16.94 -14.09 3.14
C ASP A 114 -17.18 -12.76 3.87
N LYS A 115 -16.34 -12.44 4.86
CA LYS A 115 -16.39 -11.17 5.62
C LYS A 115 -15.15 -10.29 5.40
N ALA A 116 -14.07 -10.85 4.86
CA ALA A 116 -12.83 -10.11 4.67
C ALA A 116 -12.98 -8.99 3.63
N ILE A 117 -12.40 -7.85 3.90
CA ILE A 117 -12.18 -6.80 2.90
C ILE A 117 -10.88 -7.12 2.16
N LEU A 118 -10.93 -7.15 0.84
CA LEU A 118 -9.76 -7.21 -0.04
C LEU A 118 -9.49 -5.81 -0.58
N ALA A 119 -8.30 -5.29 -0.33
CA ALA A 119 -7.91 -3.96 -0.77
C ALA A 119 -6.59 -4.00 -1.55
N THR A 120 -6.43 -3.13 -2.53
CA THR A 120 -5.17 -3.00 -3.31
C THR A 120 -4.49 -1.68 -3.02
N ASN A 121 -3.15 -1.73 -2.85
CA ASN A 121 -2.31 -0.54 -2.65
C ASN A 121 -1.77 0.02 -3.97
N THR A 122 -2.37 -0.32 -5.11
CA THR A 122 -1.96 0.25 -6.41
C THR A 122 -1.98 1.78 -6.39
N SER A 123 -1.04 2.40 -7.11
CA SER A 123 -0.93 3.86 -7.20
C SER A 123 -1.50 4.45 -8.50
N GLY A 124 -1.58 3.64 -9.57
CA GLY A 124 -1.93 4.14 -10.89
C GLY A 124 -2.86 3.25 -11.71
N LEU A 125 -3.00 1.95 -11.34
CA LEU A 125 -3.89 1.05 -12.06
C LEU A 125 -5.36 1.30 -11.68
N SER A 126 -6.28 1.12 -12.63
CA SER A 126 -7.70 1.23 -12.35
C SER A 126 -8.17 0.13 -11.39
N ILE A 127 -8.70 0.54 -10.24
CA ILE A 127 -9.26 -0.36 -9.23
C ILE A 127 -10.47 -1.11 -9.80
N THR A 128 -11.28 -0.42 -10.62
CA THR A 128 -12.45 -1.01 -11.29
C THR A 128 -12.04 -2.15 -12.20
N LYS A 129 -11.01 -1.96 -13.05
CA LYS A 129 -10.50 -3.03 -13.92
C LYS A 129 -9.91 -4.20 -13.13
N LEU A 130 -9.23 -3.93 -12.02
CA LEU A 130 -8.74 -4.97 -11.13
C LEU A 130 -9.88 -5.79 -10.52
N SER A 131 -11.01 -5.14 -10.19
CA SER A 131 -12.18 -5.83 -9.64
C SER A 131 -12.84 -6.81 -10.60
N GLU A 132 -12.66 -6.64 -11.91
CA GLU A 132 -13.27 -7.52 -12.93
C GLU A 132 -12.77 -8.96 -12.84
N ALA A 133 -11.55 -9.20 -12.35
CA ALA A 133 -11.00 -10.54 -12.15
C ALA A 133 -11.52 -11.27 -10.91
N LEU A 134 -12.26 -10.56 -10.05
CA LEU A 134 -12.75 -11.11 -8.80
C LEU A 134 -14.12 -11.76 -8.98
N PRO A 135 -14.42 -12.84 -8.24
CA PRO A 135 -15.77 -13.37 -8.13
C PRO A 135 -16.76 -12.32 -7.64
N GLU A 136 -18.02 -12.39 -8.11
CA GLU A 136 -19.08 -11.44 -7.76
C GLU A 136 -19.27 -11.30 -6.23
N ALA A 137 -19.09 -12.37 -5.48
CA ALA A 137 -19.19 -12.36 -4.02
C ALA A 137 -18.12 -11.51 -3.32
N ILE A 138 -16.96 -11.28 -3.95
CA ILE A 138 -15.85 -10.50 -3.38
C ILE A 138 -15.95 -9.02 -3.77
N LYS A 139 -16.46 -8.69 -4.96
CA LYS A 139 -16.53 -7.32 -5.49
C LYS A 139 -17.11 -6.28 -4.52
N PRO A 140 -18.21 -6.56 -3.77
CA PRO A 140 -18.70 -5.58 -2.79
C PRO A 140 -17.74 -5.25 -1.65
N ARG A 141 -16.75 -6.09 -1.42
CA ARG A 141 -15.71 -5.96 -0.38
C ARG A 141 -14.33 -5.65 -0.94
N PHE A 142 -14.26 -5.21 -2.20
CA PHE A 142 -13.03 -4.82 -2.86
C PHE A 142 -12.94 -3.31 -3.04
N CYS A 143 -11.77 -2.72 -2.75
CA CYS A 143 -11.49 -1.30 -2.90
C CYS A 143 -9.98 -1.03 -3.04
N GLY A 144 -9.61 0.19 -3.35
CA GLY A 144 -8.24 0.68 -3.19
C GLY A 144 -7.98 1.18 -1.78
N ILE A 145 -6.80 0.91 -1.26
CA ILE A 145 -6.24 1.49 -0.02
C ILE A 145 -4.83 1.99 -0.33
N HIS A 146 -4.70 3.24 -0.70
CA HIS A 146 -3.45 3.80 -1.19
C HIS A 146 -2.69 4.47 -0.06
N PHE A 147 -1.64 3.79 0.43
CA PHE A 147 -0.67 4.33 1.38
C PHE A 147 0.43 5.08 0.63
N PHE A 148 1.02 6.06 1.30
CA PHE A 148 2.18 6.80 0.81
C PHE A 148 3.45 6.38 1.51
N ASN A 149 4.57 6.41 0.80
CA ASN A 149 5.89 6.02 1.31
C ASN A 149 6.57 7.17 2.08
N PRO A 150 7.04 6.99 3.32
CA PRO A 150 6.95 5.78 4.15
C PRO A 150 5.60 5.69 4.91
N PRO A 151 4.92 4.53 4.91
CA PRO A 151 3.58 4.37 5.51
C PRO A 151 3.48 4.82 6.98
N ARG A 152 4.52 4.63 7.78
CA ARG A 152 4.53 5.06 9.19
C ARG A 152 4.39 6.57 9.35
N TYR A 153 5.04 7.34 8.48
CA TYR A 153 5.20 8.80 8.62
C TYR A 153 4.19 9.59 7.81
N MET A 154 3.76 9.04 6.68
CA MET A 154 2.76 9.70 5.85
C MET A 154 1.37 9.56 6.48
N ALA A 155 0.76 10.68 6.81
CA ALA A 155 -0.53 10.70 7.47
C ALA A 155 -1.70 10.35 6.54
N LEU A 156 -1.57 10.64 5.24
CA LEU A 156 -2.63 10.44 4.25
C LEU A 156 -2.77 8.97 3.83
N VAL A 157 -4.01 8.52 3.74
CA VAL A 157 -4.42 7.31 3.01
C VAL A 157 -5.60 7.66 2.12
N GLU A 158 -5.56 7.25 0.86
CA GLU A 158 -6.70 7.37 -0.05
C GLU A 158 -7.47 6.05 -0.08
N LEU A 159 -8.79 6.12 0.04
CA LEU A 159 -9.69 4.99 -0.17
C LEU A 159 -10.44 5.19 -1.48
N ILE A 160 -10.36 4.20 -2.36
CA ILE A 160 -10.92 4.28 -3.71
C ILE A 160 -11.95 3.18 -3.87
N ASN A 161 -13.21 3.56 -4.09
CA ASN A 161 -14.28 2.60 -4.37
C ASN A 161 -14.35 2.24 -5.85
N THR A 162 -14.89 1.06 -6.13
CA THR A 162 -15.38 0.67 -7.46
C THR A 162 -16.91 0.89 -7.52
N PRO A 163 -17.53 0.78 -8.70
CA PRO A 163 -18.99 0.83 -8.80
C PRO A 163 -19.72 -0.26 -7.98
N THR A 164 -19.02 -1.35 -7.66
CA THR A 164 -19.59 -2.49 -6.90
C THR A 164 -19.21 -2.50 -5.42
N THR A 165 -18.29 -1.65 -4.99
CA THR A 165 -17.88 -1.56 -3.57
C THR A 165 -19.06 -1.14 -2.71
N ALA A 166 -19.43 -1.96 -1.72
CA ALA A 166 -20.49 -1.62 -0.78
C ALA A 166 -20.06 -0.47 0.16
N PRO A 167 -20.89 0.57 0.33
CA PRO A 167 -20.55 1.72 1.17
C PRO A 167 -20.18 1.33 2.61
N ASP A 168 -20.91 0.39 3.21
CA ASP A 168 -20.67 -0.06 4.59
C ASP A 168 -19.26 -0.67 4.77
N ASN A 169 -18.76 -1.38 3.75
CA ASN A 169 -17.40 -1.93 3.79
C ASN A 169 -16.34 -0.83 3.71
N LEU A 170 -16.59 0.20 2.91
CA LEU A 170 -15.69 1.35 2.82
C LEU A 170 -15.69 2.17 4.11
N ASP A 171 -16.87 2.39 4.73
CA ASP A 171 -17.03 3.06 6.02
C ASP A 171 -16.30 2.30 7.14
N ALA A 172 -16.43 0.97 7.14
CA ALA A 172 -15.77 0.10 8.09
C ALA A 172 -14.23 0.15 7.97
N LEU A 173 -13.73 0.13 6.73
CA LEU A 173 -12.29 0.25 6.45
C LEU A 173 -11.78 1.65 6.83
N GLU A 174 -12.50 2.72 6.51
CA GLU A 174 -12.15 4.09 6.91
C GLU A 174 -12.05 4.23 8.43
N ALA A 175 -13.03 3.69 9.16
CA ALA A 175 -13.01 3.71 10.61
C ALA A 175 -11.78 2.99 11.19
N PHE A 176 -11.40 1.83 10.64
CA PHE A 176 -10.18 1.10 11.03
C PHE A 176 -8.91 1.91 10.72
N VAL A 177 -8.79 2.43 9.50
CA VAL A 177 -7.62 3.19 9.06
C VAL A 177 -7.45 4.47 9.88
N THR A 178 -8.54 5.15 10.23
CA THR A 178 -8.51 6.38 11.02
C THR A 178 -8.25 6.10 12.51
N SER A 179 -9.05 5.20 13.11
CA SER A 179 -9.02 5.03 14.58
C SER A 179 -7.88 4.13 15.05
N THR A 180 -7.49 3.12 14.25
CA THR A 180 -6.47 2.13 14.63
C THR A 180 -5.10 2.47 14.04
N LEU A 181 -5.05 2.80 12.74
CA LEU A 181 -3.77 3.13 12.09
C LEU A 181 -3.38 4.60 12.25
N GLY A 182 -4.26 5.47 12.77
CA GLY A 182 -3.98 6.87 13.02
C GLY A 182 -3.79 7.70 11.74
N LYS A 183 -4.47 7.33 10.64
CA LYS A 183 -4.35 8.00 9.34
C LYS A 183 -5.48 9.00 9.10
N GLY A 184 -5.16 10.06 8.35
CA GLY A 184 -6.16 10.91 7.72
C GLY A 184 -6.62 10.26 6.41
N VAL A 185 -7.93 9.98 6.30
CA VAL A 185 -8.49 9.31 5.13
C VAL A 185 -9.15 10.31 4.20
N VAL A 186 -8.91 10.15 2.89
CA VAL A 186 -9.63 10.85 1.82
C VAL A 186 -10.22 9.81 0.88
N ARG A 187 -11.53 9.93 0.58
CA ARG A 187 -12.18 9.10 -0.43
C ARG A 187 -11.93 9.66 -1.81
N ALA A 188 -11.29 8.89 -2.66
CA ALA A 188 -10.92 9.26 -4.01
C ALA A 188 -11.74 8.48 -5.05
N LYS A 189 -11.94 9.08 -6.22
CA LYS A 189 -12.49 8.38 -7.38
C LYS A 189 -11.40 7.51 -8.03
N ASP A 190 -11.80 6.42 -8.68
CA ASP A 190 -10.94 5.60 -9.54
C ASP A 190 -10.56 6.39 -10.81
N SER A 191 -9.61 7.28 -10.67
CA SER A 191 -9.06 8.10 -11.75
C SER A 191 -7.52 7.99 -11.73
N PRO A 192 -6.83 8.17 -12.88
CA PRO A 192 -5.37 8.05 -12.92
C PRO A 192 -4.68 8.87 -11.83
N ASN A 193 -3.81 8.22 -11.06
CA ASN A 193 -3.05 8.81 -9.94
C ASN A 193 -3.91 9.36 -8.78
N PHE A 194 -5.18 9.01 -8.70
CA PHE A 194 -6.15 9.42 -7.67
C PHE A 194 -6.13 10.93 -7.38
N ILE A 195 -5.88 11.38 -6.15
CA ILE A 195 -5.85 12.81 -5.77
C ILE A 195 -4.43 13.29 -5.53
N ALA A 196 -3.71 12.73 -4.56
CA ALA A 196 -2.44 13.29 -4.11
C ALA A 196 -1.32 13.18 -5.15
N ASN A 197 -1.17 12.01 -5.80
CA ASN A 197 -0.21 11.86 -6.88
C ASN A 197 -0.54 12.77 -8.06
N ARG A 198 -1.82 12.93 -8.38
CA ARG A 198 -2.29 13.82 -9.46
C ARG A 198 -1.94 15.28 -9.17
N VAL A 199 -2.16 15.75 -7.94
CA VAL A 199 -1.77 17.10 -7.50
C VAL A 199 -0.24 17.26 -7.51
N GLY A 200 0.49 16.27 -7.00
CA GLY A 200 1.96 16.26 -6.98
C GLY A 200 2.56 16.36 -8.39
N ILE A 201 2.08 15.52 -9.31
CA ILE A 201 2.54 15.51 -10.72
C ILE A 201 2.20 16.83 -11.40
N ALA A 202 1.00 17.37 -11.20
CA ALA A 202 0.63 18.68 -11.77
C ALA A 202 1.57 19.80 -11.28
N GLY A 203 1.94 19.78 -9.99
CA GLY A 203 2.92 20.71 -9.42
C GLY A 203 4.32 20.54 -10.00
N MET A 204 4.78 19.30 -10.19
CA MET A 204 6.07 19.01 -10.83
C MET A 204 6.11 19.50 -12.28
N LEU A 205 5.09 19.19 -13.07
CA LEU A 205 5.02 19.63 -14.47
C LEU A 205 4.96 21.16 -14.61
N ALA A 206 4.22 21.84 -13.71
CA ALA A 206 4.21 23.29 -13.65
C ALA A 206 5.60 23.86 -13.35
N THR A 207 6.31 23.29 -12.38
CA THR A 207 7.68 23.67 -12.05
C THR A 207 8.62 23.45 -13.24
N MET A 208 8.56 22.28 -13.90
CA MET A 208 9.39 21.96 -15.07
C MET A 208 9.18 22.96 -16.21
N LYS A 209 7.94 23.38 -16.44
CA LYS A 209 7.63 24.40 -17.45
C LYS A 209 8.28 25.74 -17.14
N GLU A 210 8.27 26.18 -15.87
CA GLU A 210 8.90 27.44 -15.47
C GLU A 210 10.44 27.38 -15.55
N VAL A 211 11.06 26.21 -15.38
CA VAL A 211 12.51 26.02 -15.53
C VAL A 211 12.99 26.46 -16.90
N GLU A 212 12.25 26.11 -17.96
CA GLU A 212 12.54 26.53 -19.33
C GLU A 212 12.46 28.06 -19.48
N ASN A 213 11.45 28.69 -18.87
CA ASN A 213 11.21 30.13 -18.95
C ASN A 213 12.33 30.94 -18.27
N TYR A 214 12.90 30.41 -17.18
CA TYR A 214 13.94 31.10 -16.40
C TYR A 214 15.35 30.65 -16.72
N GLY A 215 15.55 29.63 -17.56
CA GLY A 215 16.85 29.09 -17.91
C GLY A 215 17.66 28.56 -16.72
N LEU A 216 16.96 28.00 -15.72
CA LEU A 216 17.58 27.47 -14.51
C LEU A 216 18.10 26.03 -14.74
N THR A 217 19.19 25.68 -14.02
CA THR A 217 19.66 24.29 -14.00
C THR A 217 18.87 23.44 -13.03
N TYR A 218 18.82 22.12 -13.25
CA TYR A 218 18.00 21.19 -12.45
C TYR A 218 18.42 21.14 -10.97
N ASP A 219 19.71 21.23 -10.69
CA ASP A 219 20.27 21.28 -9.34
C ASP A 219 19.84 22.53 -8.58
N VAL A 220 19.81 23.69 -9.25
CA VAL A 220 19.31 24.96 -8.67
C VAL A 220 17.82 24.84 -8.36
N VAL A 221 17.03 24.24 -9.26
CA VAL A 221 15.59 24.05 -9.03
C VAL A 221 15.34 23.08 -7.88
N ASP A 222 16.10 21.99 -7.78
CA ASP A 222 15.98 21.05 -6.66
C ASP A 222 16.34 21.71 -5.32
N ASP A 223 17.38 22.56 -5.29
CA ASP A 223 17.72 23.33 -4.08
C ASP A 223 16.61 24.31 -3.70
N LEU A 224 16.06 25.02 -4.66
CA LEU A 224 14.95 25.98 -4.42
C LEU A 224 13.67 25.28 -4.00
N THR A 225 13.29 24.18 -4.66
CA THR A 225 11.98 23.51 -4.45
C THR A 225 12.01 22.42 -3.37
N GLY A 226 13.14 22.18 -2.73
CA GLY A 226 13.35 21.23 -1.66
C GLY A 226 13.18 21.81 -0.27
N LYS A 227 14.20 21.65 0.57
CA LYS A 227 14.21 22.07 1.99
C LYS A 227 13.91 23.56 2.20
N LYS A 228 14.33 24.44 1.28
CA LYS A 228 14.07 25.87 1.37
C LYS A 228 12.60 26.22 1.36
N LEU A 229 11.75 25.39 0.74
CA LEU A 229 10.28 25.52 0.78
C LEU A 229 9.61 24.59 1.79
N GLY A 230 10.38 23.96 2.69
CA GLY A 230 9.84 23.00 3.66
C GLY A 230 9.36 21.68 3.03
N ARG A 231 9.81 21.37 1.80
CA ARG A 231 9.50 20.12 1.08
C ARG A 231 10.60 19.08 1.30
N ALA A 232 10.40 17.89 0.72
CA ALA A 232 11.40 16.83 0.73
C ALA A 232 12.73 17.33 0.14
N SER A 233 13.86 16.87 0.71
CA SER A 233 15.21 17.32 0.31
C SER A 233 15.58 16.97 -1.13
N SER A 234 14.86 16.05 -1.76
CA SER A 234 15.04 15.68 -3.17
C SER A 234 14.69 16.82 -4.15
N GLY A 235 13.81 17.73 -3.75
CA GLY A 235 13.32 18.78 -4.67
C GLY A 235 12.38 18.22 -5.74
N THR A 236 12.34 18.88 -6.90
CA THR A 236 11.40 18.51 -8.00
C THR A 236 11.97 17.41 -8.88
N PHE A 237 13.18 17.57 -9.42
CA PHE A 237 13.73 16.66 -10.44
C PHE A 237 14.17 15.33 -9.86
N ARG A 238 14.89 15.32 -8.73
CA ARG A 238 15.26 14.07 -8.05
C ARG A 238 14.03 13.31 -7.54
N THR A 239 12.95 14.01 -7.22
CA THR A 239 11.67 13.32 -6.90
C THR A 239 11.09 12.70 -8.15
N ALA A 240 11.09 13.38 -9.29
CA ALA A 240 10.60 12.85 -10.56
C ALA A 240 11.37 11.61 -11.05
N ASP A 241 12.68 11.51 -10.74
CA ASP A 241 13.49 10.34 -11.08
C ASP A 241 13.13 9.06 -10.30
N VAL A 242 12.38 9.20 -9.21
CA VAL A 242 12.04 8.09 -8.29
C VAL A 242 10.58 7.68 -8.41
N VAL A 243 9.74 8.50 -9.03
CA VAL A 243 8.31 8.28 -9.27
C VAL A 243 8.10 7.76 -10.70
#